data_9f17624c3c3539b372f9fdaacb4e5141
#
_entry.id   9f17624c3c3539b372f9fdaacb4e5141
#
_cell.length_a   1.000
_cell.length_b   1.000
_cell.length_c   1.000
_cell.angle_alpha   90.00
_cell.angle_beta   90.00
_cell.angle_gamma   90.00
#
_symmetry.space_group_name_H-M   'P 1'
#
loop_
_entity.id
_entity.type
_entity.pdbx_description
1 polymer ?
#
loop_
_entity_poly.entity_id
_entity_poly.type
_entity_poly.pdbx_seq_one_letter_code
_entity_poly.pdbx_strand_id
1 'polypeptide(L)'
;MAPSDASHRYAIRGGKEGKKRLDLLARVMLPTTMELLDRAGVIRGMKCLDVGCGGGHVAISMARVVGPEGRVIGTDTYADILALAREDAEAAKITNVEFQQQDACACVWHEEFDVAYARFLLSHLSEPDICLAAMVQACVPGGTIVIEDTDFAGSFCYPTCAAYERYNELYQELVQRRGGDPNIAPKLPAVLRRAGIQGVELNVIQPAHIHGEGKLMAALTMSRISDALISEGLVSEGEVQQILTKLNHAAADCETVISLPRIFQVWSKRRMGDRGTSSN
;
A
#
# COMPACT_ATOMS: atom_id res chain seq x y z
N MET A 1 -0.40 30.60 -2.89
CA MET A 1 -1.01 29.41 -2.25
C MET A 1 0.09 28.70 -1.49
N ALA A 2 -0.04 28.55 -0.17
CA ALA A 2 0.90 27.80 0.63
C ALA A 2 0.89 26.32 0.20
N PRO A 3 2.03 25.58 0.25
CA PRO A 3 2.04 24.16 -0.06
C PRO A 3 1.10 23.45 0.91
N SER A 4 0.17 22.68 0.36
CA SER A 4 -0.82 21.92 1.13
C SER A 4 -0.12 20.97 2.10
N ASP A 5 -0.63 20.93 3.32
CA ASP A 5 -0.15 20.21 4.52
C ASP A 5 -0.21 18.67 4.39
N ALA A 6 0.02 18.14 3.18
CA ALA A 6 -0.02 16.70 2.89
C ALA A 6 1.12 15.91 3.58
N SER A 7 2.23 16.59 3.91
CA SER A 7 3.40 15.94 4.53
C SER A 7 3.17 15.44 5.96
N HIS A 8 2.14 15.96 6.65
CA HIS A 8 1.78 15.54 8.02
C HIS A 8 0.76 14.40 8.08
N ARG A 9 0.15 14.00 6.96
CA ARG A 9 -0.95 13.02 6.96
C ARG A 9 -0.49 11.57 6.88
N TYR A 10 0.64 11.29 6.22
CA TYR A 10 1.11 9.90 6.11
C TYR A 10 1.85 9.45 7.38
N ALA A 11 1.43 8.31 7.95
CA ALA A 11 1.95 7.83 9.23
C ALA A 11 3.40 7.36 9.19
N ILE A 12 3.89 6.91 8.02
CA ILE A 12 5.19 6.27 7.87
C ILE A 12 6.11 7.19 7.03
N ARG A 13 7.13 7.78 7.66
CA ARG A 13 8.09 8.65 6.95
C ARG A 13 8.93 7.87 5.94
N GLY A 14 9.19 8.51 4.77
CA GLY A 14 10.07 8.03 3.71
C GLY A 14 11.57 8.25 3.98
N GLY A 15 12.39 8.30 2.92
CA GLY A 15 13.83 8.48 2.95
C GLY A 15 14.60 7.14 2.89
N LYS A 16 15.96 7.21 2.92
CA LYS A 16 16.83 6.01 2.78
C LYS A 16 16.54 4.91 3.80
N GLU A 17 16.16 5.27 5.02
CA GLU A 17 15.80 4.30 6.05
C GLU A 17 14.39 3.76 5.86
N GLY A 18 13.46 4.54 5.33
CA GLY A 18 12.14 4.07 4.88
C GLY A 18 12.25 3.03 3.78
N LYS A 19 13.26 3.16 2.89
CA LYS A 19 13.52 2.20 1.82
C LYS A 19 13.74 0.78 2.34
N LYS A 20 14.54 0.57 3.40
CA LYS A 20 14.77 -0.77 3.97
C LYS A 20 13.46 -1.49 4.35
N ARG A 21 12.52 -0.74 4.96
CA ARG A 21 11.21 -1.30 5.30
C ARG A 21 10.39 -1.61 4.04
N LEU A 22 10.40 -0.71 3.06
CA LEU A 22 9.69 -0.91 1.79
C LEU A 22 10.27 -2.09 0.99
N ASP A 23 11.60 -2.24 0.97
CA ASP A 23 12.28 -3.36 0.33
C ASP A 23 11.90 -4.69 1.00
N LEU A 24 11.85 -4.73 2.34
CA LEU A 24 11.41 -5.91 3.06
C LEU A 24 9.94 -6.21 2.78
N LEU A 25 9.07 -5.20 2.87
CA LEU A 25 7.65 -5.34 2.58
C LEU A 25 7.43 -5.85 1.14
N ALA A 26 8.22 -5.34 0.20
CA ALA A 26 8.17 -5.81 -1.18
C ALA A 26 8.56 -7.29 -1.27
N ARG A 27 9.69 -7.71 -0.66
CA ARG A 27 10.09 -9.13 -0.68
C ARG A 27 9.04 -10.07 -0.09
N VAL A 28 8.36 -9.64 0.97
CA VAL A 28 7.31 -10.44 1.63
C VAL A 28 6.04 -10.49 0.77
N MET A 29 5.65 -9.35 0.19
CA MET A 29 4.34 -9.20 -0.44
C MET A 29 4.34 -9.46 -1.95
N LEU A 30 5.47 -9.23 -2.63
CA LEU A 30 5.52 -9.27 -4.09
C LEU A 30 5.03 -10.59 -4.69
N PRO A 31 5.34 -11.77 -4.13
CA PRO A 31 4.82 -13.03 -4.69
C PRO A 31 3.29 -13.05 -4.78
N THR A 32 2.60 -12.74 -3.69
CA THR A 32 1.13 -12.75 -3.65
C THR A 32 0.51 -11.58 -4.43
N THR A 33 1.20 -10.44 -4.49
CA THR A 33 0.79 -9.32 -5.36
C THR A 33 0.87 -9.71 -6.84
N MET A 34 1.93 -10.42 -7.25
CA MET A 34 2.06 -10.86 -8.65
C MET A 34 1.01 -11.90 -9.02
N GLU A 35 0.67 -12.82 -8.11
CA GLU A 35 -0.46 -13.75 -8.29
C GLU A 35 -1.80 -13.01 -8.43
N LEU A 36 -2.02 -11.95 -7.63
CA LEU A 36 -3.20 -11.10 -7.75
C LEU A 36 -3.26 -10.43 -9.12
N LEU A 37 -2.16 -9.83 -9.58
CA LEU A 37 -2.09 -9.14 -10.88
C LEU A 37 -2.33 -10.10 -12.06
N ASP A 38 -1.85 -11.34 -11.96
CA ASP A 38 -2.14 -12.40 -12.94
C ASP A 38 -3.64 -12.73 -12.95
N ARG A 39 -4.26 -12.97 -11.79
CA ARG A 39 -5.72 -13.19 -11.65
C ARG A 39 -6.54 -12.01 -12.16
N ALA A 40 -6.07 -10.79 -11.94
CA ALA A 40 -6.69 -9.55 -12.42
C ALA A 40 -6.54 -9.37 -13.93
N GLY A 41 -5.75 -10.22 -14.59
CA GLY A 41 -5.58 -10.25 -16.03
C GLY A 41 -4.54 -9.27 -16.56
N VAL A 42 -3.50 -8.95 -15.80
CA VAL A 42 -2.36 -8.14 -16.28
C VAL A 42 -1.51 -8.96 -17.26
N ILE A 43 -1.43 -8.52 -18.50
CA ILE A 43 -0.73 -9.21 -19.60
C ILE A 43 0.17 -8.27 -20.40
N ARG A 44 0.95 -8.83 -21.31
CA ARG A 44 1.84 -8.09 -22.21
C ARG A 44 1.09 -7.03 -23.03
N GLY A 45 1.73 -5.88 -23.22
CA GLY A 45 1.21 -4.75 -23.98
C GLY A 45 0.29 -3.80 -23.22
N MET A 46 -0.13 -4.16 -22.00
CA MET A 46 -1.02 -3.33 -21.22
C MET A 46 -0.36 -2.04 -20.71
N LYS A 47 -1.18 -1.00 -20.54
CA LYS A 47 -0.84 0.23 -19.82
C LYS A 47 -1.37 0.15 -18.41
N CYS A 48 -0.50 0.26 -17.41
CA CYS A 48 -0.85 0.14 -16.00
C CYS A 48 -0.51 1.40 -15.22
N LEU A 49 -1.34 1.72 -14.24
CA LEU A 49 -1.13 2.79 -13.27
C LEU A 49 -0.96 2.18 -11.88
N ASP A 50 0.14 2.52 -11.20
CA ASP A 50 0.41 2.14 -9.79
C ASP A 50 0.28 3.39 -8.93
N VAL A 51 -0.85 3.53 -8.23
CA VAL A 51 -1.19 4.71 -7.43
C VAL A 51 -0.64 4.54 -6.01
N GLY A 52 0.16 5.50 -5.54
CA GLY A 52 0.87 5.39 -4.26
C GLY A 52 1.98 4.34 -4.34
N CYS A 53 2.75 4.34 -5.42
CA CYS A 53 3.73 3.30 -5.75
C CYS A 53 4.92 3.20 -4.77
N GLY A 54 5.12 4.20 -3.90
CA GLY A 54 6.25 4.26 -2.96
C GLY A 54 7.58 4.06 -3.68
N GLY A 55 8.36 3.05 -3.25
CA GLY A 55 9.65 2.70 -3.85
C GLY A 55 9.59 2.01 -5.22
N GLY A 56 8.43 1.95 -5.87
CA GLY A 56 8.27 1.47 -7.25
C GLY A 56 8.38 -0.03 -7.46
N HIS A 57 8.45 -0.85 -6.40
CA HIS A 57 8.67 -2.29 -6.51
C HIS A 57 7.58 -3.01 -7.33
N VAL A 58 6.30 -2.63 -7.15
CA VAL A 58 5.20 -3.22 -7.91
C VAL A 58 5.20 -2.67 -9.34
N ALA A 59 5.34 -1.35 -9.52
CA ALA A 59 5.43 -0.72 -10.83
C ALA A 59 6.54 -1.34 -11.71
N ILE A 60 7.75 -1.53 -11.16
CA ILE A 60 8.88 -2.19 -11.85
C ILE A 60 8.54 -3.65 -12.20
N SER A 61 7.86 -4.36 -11.31
CA SER A 61 7.46 -5.75 -11.55
C SER A 61 6.36 -5.86 -12.60
N MET A 62 5.36 -4.98 -12.56
CA MET A 62 4.35 -4.86 -13.61
C MET A 62 5.00 -4.54 -14.98
N ALA A 63 5.99 -3.64 -15.00
CA ALA A 63 6.69 -3.27 -16.24
C ALA A 63 7.39 -4.47 -16.89
N ARG A 64 7.92 -5.42 -16.09
CA ARG A 64 8.45 -6.69 -16.61
C ARG A 64 7.36 -7.56 -17.22
N VAL A 65 6.18 -7.65 -16.59
CA VAL A 65 5.05 -8.44 -17.08
C VAL A 65 4.49 -7.88 -18.39
N VAL A 66 4.22 -6.57 -18.41
CA VAL A 66 3.63 -5.95 -19.61
C VAL A 66 4.62 -5.86 -20.78
N GLY A 67 5.92 -5.97 -20.50
CA GLY A 67 6.97 -6.00 -21.53
C GLY A 67 7.16 -4.68 -22.29
N PRO A 68 8.03 -4.64 -23.30
CA PRO A 68 8.46 -3.39 -23.95
C PRO A 68 7.35 -2.68 -24.74
N GLU A 69 6.29 -3.38 -25.10
CA GLU A 69 5.12 -2.81 -25.79
C GLU A 69 4.10 -2.22 -24.81
N GLY A 70 4.17 -2.62 -23.54
CA GLY A 70 3.36 -2.05 -22.46
C GLY A 70 4.06 -0.89 -21.77
N ARG A 71 3.33 -0.21 -20.89
CA ARG A 71 3.85 0.92 -20.11
C ARG A 71 3.28 0.90 -18.71
N VAL A 72 4.09 1.28 -17.73
CA VAL A 72 3.63 1.48 -16.36
C VAL A 72 3.92 2.91 -15.93
N ILE A 73 2.95 3.55 -15.29
CA ILE A 73 3.16 4.82 -14.57
C ILE A 73 2.96 4.53 -13.09
N GLY A 74 3.99 4.83 -12.28
CA GLY A 74 3.91 4.82 -10.83
C GLY A 74 3.77 6.25 -10.31
N THR A 75 2.85 6.49 -9.38
CA THR A 75 2.66 7.81 -8.77
C THR A 75 2.80 7.77 -7.27
N ASP A 76 3.36 8.82 -6.69
CA ASP A 76 3.44 9.04 -5.25
C ASP A 76 3.53 10.55 -4.96
N THR A 77 3.17 10.98 -3.76
CA THR A 77 3.28 12.38 -3.34
C THR A 77 4.70 12.80 -2.97
N TYR A 78 5.59 11.84 -2.65
CA TYR A 78 6.94 12.10 -2.16
C TYR A 78 7.98 11.97 -3.28
N ALA A 79 8.52 13.11 -3.71
CA ALA A 79 9.56 13.18 -4.76
C ALA A 79 10.81 12.34 -4.44
N ASP A 80 11.21 12.30 -3.15
CA ASP A 80 12.40 11.58 -2.70
C ASP A 80 12.28 10.07 -2.89
N ILE A 81 11.10 9.49 -2.60
CA ILE A 81 10.88 8.06 -2.79
C ILE A 81 10.80 7.70 -4.29
N LEU A 82 10.25 8.59 -5.10
CA LEU A 82 10.22 8.43 -6.56
C LEU A 82 11.61 8.53 -7.19
N ALA A 83 12.53 9.32 -6.61
CA ALA A 83 13.91 9.34 -7.05
C ALA A 83 14.57 7.97 -6.83
N LEU A 84 14.38 7.35 -5.67
CA LEU A 84 14.85 5.99 -5.39
C LEU A 84 14.23 4.95 -6.31
N ALA A 85 12.92 5.08 -6.62
CA ALA A 85 12.24 4.19 -7.55
C ALA A 85 12.82 4.27 -8.97
N ARG A 86 13.22 5.48 -9.43
CA ARG A 86 13.90 5.68 -10.72
C ARG A 86 15.29 5.03 -10.74
N GLU A 87 16.06 5.20 -9.66
CA GLU A 87 17.39 4.56 -9.52
C GLU A 87 17.26 3.03 -9.59
N ASP A 88 16.25 2.45 -8.91
CA ASP A 88 16.02 1.00 -8.92
C ASP A 88 15.56 0.50 -10.30
N ALA A 89 14.73 1.25 -11.01
CA ALA A 89 14.31 0.91 -12.38
C ALA A 89 15.50 0.95 -13.36
N GLU A 90 16.35 1.98 -13.26
CA GLU A 90 17.56 2.12 -14.06
C GLU A 90 18.55 0.96 -13.78
N ALA A 91 18.81 0.66 -12.51
CA ALA A 91 19.66 -0.45 -12.10
C ALA A 91 19.13 -1.80 -12.62
N ALA A 92 17.80 -1.96 -12.66
CA ALA A 92 17.13 -3.14 -13.21
C ALA A 92 17.00 -3.14 -14.75
N LYS A 93 17.44 -2.06 -15.42
CA LYS A 93 17.35 -1.84 -16.88
C LYS A 93 15.89 -1.92 -17.39
N ILE A 94 14.94 -1.44 -16.61
CA ILE A 94 13.53 -1.36 -16.98
C ILE A 94 13.24 0.02 -17.54
N THR A 95 12.87 0.10 -18.81
CA THR A 95 12.72 1.37 -19.57
C THR A 95 11.27 1.74 -19.84
N ASN A 96 10.33 0.84 -19.60
CA ASN A 96 8.91 1.01 -19.83
C ASN A 96 8.11 1.33 -18.54
N VAL A 97 8.78 1.86 -17.51
CA VAL A 97 8.20 2.42 -16.30
C VAL A 97 8.58 3.89 -16.14
N GLU A 98 7.64 4.70 -15.71
CA GLU A 98 7.80 6.11 -15.42
C GLU A 98 7.25 6.44 -14.04
N PHE A 99 7.90 7.35 -13.31
CA PHE A 99 7.47 7.77 -11.97
C PHE A 99 7.14 9.26 -11.95
N GLN A 100 5.92 9.58 -11.51
CA GLN A 100 5.40 10.95 -11.50
C GLN A 100 4.93 11.35 -10.10
N GLN A 101 5.30 12.58 -9.68
CA GLN A 101 4.82 13.11 -8.41
C GLN A 101 3.37 13.57 -8.59
N GLN A 102 2.45 12.92 -7.83
CA GLN A 102 1.03 13.20 -7.91
C GLN A 102 0.32 12.80 -6.63
N ASP A 103 -0.69 13.59 -6.25
CA ASP A 103 -1.64 13.22 -5.22
C ASP A 103 -2.60 12.14 -5.76
N ALA A 104 -2.80 11.07 -5.00
CA ALA A 104 -3.70 9.97 -5.38
C ALA A 104 -5.16 10.40 -5.57
N CYS A 105 -5.57 11.49 -4.91
CA CYS A 105 -6.91 12.05 -5.02
C CYS A 105 -7.06 13.07 -6.16
N ALA A 106 -5.96 13.43 -6.84
CA ALA A 106 -5.93 14.42 -7.92
C ALA A 106 -5.61 13.77 -9.28
N CYS A 107 -6.53 12.94 -9.79
CA CYS A 107 -6.33 12.25 -11.06
C CYS A 107 -6.31 13.22 -12.24
N VAL A 108 -5.30 13.10 -13.09
CA VAL A 108 -5.15 13.89 -14.32
C VAL A 108 -5.47 13.07 -15.58
N TRP A 109 -5.64 11.75 -15.44
CA TRP A 109 -5.90 10.84 -16.57
C TRP A 109 -7.39 10.53 -16.73
N HIS A 110 -7.76 10.28 -17.97
CA HIS A 110 -9.11 9.89 -18.32
C HIS A 110 -9.08 8.76 -19.37
N GLU A 111 -9.46 7.55 -18.95
CA GLU A 111 -9.57 6.39 -19.84
C GLU A 111 -8.24 6.05 -20.58
N GLU A 112 -7.14 6.04 -19.86
CA GLU A 112 -5.81 5.79 -20.44
C GLU A 112 -5.21 4.42 -20.09
N PHE A 113 -5.64 3.78 -18.97
CA PHE A 113 -5.02 2.58 -18.43
C PHE A 113 -5.92 1.37 -18.51
N ASP A 114 -5.33 0.22 -18.87
CA ASP A 114 -6.00 -1.08 -18.82
C ASP A 114 -6.15 -1.55 -17.37
N VAL A 115 -5.23 -1.15 -16.49
CA VAL A 115 -5.23 -1.50 -15.06
C VAL A 115 -4.84 -0.28 -14.22
N ALA A 116 -5.62 -0.01 -13.17
CA ALA A 116 -5.23 0.89 -12.08
C ALA A 116 -5.11 0.08 -10.78
N TYR A 117 -3.95 0.15 -10.17
CA TYR A 117 -3.58 -0.62 -9.00
C TYR A 117 -3.21 0.31 -7.85
N ALA A 118 -3.55 -0.07 -6.61
CA ALA A 118 -3.11 0.58 -5.38
C ALA A 118 -2.86 -0.46 -4.27
N ARG A 119 -1.76 -0.28 -3.50
CA ARG A 119 -1.44 -1.15 -2.37
C ARG A 119 -1.11 -0.36 -1.11
N PHE A 120 -1.81 -0.68 0.00
CA PHE A 120 -1.60 -0.06 1.31
C PHE A 120 -1.66 1.48 1.24
N LEU A 121 -2.59 1.97 0.44
CA LEU A 121 -2.79 3.38 0.19
C LEU A 121 -4.09 3.90 0.81
N LEU A 122 -5.22 3.23 0.53
CA LEU A 122 -6.53 3.71 0.91
C LEU A 122 -6.71 3.79 2.43
N SER A 123 -6.06 2.87 3.17
CA SER A 123 -6.01 2.89 4.64
C SER A 123 -5.40 4.16 5.23
N HIS A 124 -4.60 4.89 4.47
CA HIS A 124 -3.94 6.13 4.90
C HIS A 124 -4.65 7.41 4.45
N LEU A 125 -5.67 7.29 3.62
CA LEU A 125 -6.40 8.44 3.08
C LEU A 125 -7.60 8.81 3.95
N SER A 126 -7.82 10.10 4.14
CA SER A 126 -9.05 10.61 4.79
C SER A 126 -10.27 10.50 3.87
N GLU A 127 -10.05 10.49 2.56
CA GLU A 127 -11.09 10.43 1.53
C GLU A 127 -10.78 9.34 0.48
N PRO A 128 -10.79 8.05 0.89
CA PRO A 128 -10.44 6.95 -0.01
C PRO A 128 -11.40 6.80 -1.20
N ASP A 129 -12.66 7.23 -1.06
CA ASP A 129 -13.64 7.22 -2.13
C ASP A 129 -13.22 8.17 -3.30
N ILE A 130 -12.55 9.31 -3.01
CA ILE A 130 -12.03 10.23 -4.04
C ILE A 130 -10.88 9.57 -4.81
N CYS A 131 -9.94 8.95 -4.11
CA CYS A 131 -8.86 8.20 -4.76
C CYS A 131 -9.40 7.08 -5.64
N LEU A 132 -10.38 6.32 -5.16
CA LEU A 132 -11.02 5.27 -5.93
C LEU A 132 -11.72 5.80 -7.18
N ALA A 133 -12.44 6.92 -7.07
CA ALA A 133 -13.08 7.56 -8.23
C ALA A 133 -12.03 8.00 -9.27
N ALA A 134 -10.88 8.52 -8.81
CA ALA A 134 -9.74 8.88 -9.64
C ALA A 134 -9.16 7.66 -10.38
N MET A 135 -8.99 6.51 -9.70
CA MET A 135 -8.56 5.27 -10.31
C MET A 135 -9.54 4.75 -11.37
N VAL A 136 -10.85 4.81 -11.07
CA VAL A 136 -11.91 4.44 -12.02
C VAL A 136 -11.90 5.33 -13.25
N GLN A 137 -11.74 6.64 -13.06
CA GLN A 137 -11.65 7.61 -14.18
C GLN A 137 -10.43 7.34 -15.06
N ALA A 138 -9.28 6.99 -14.48
CA ALA A 138 -8.05 6.72 -15.20
C ALA A 138 -8.12 5.44 -16.06
N CYS A 139 -8.93 4.45 -15.67
CA CYS A 139 -9.08 3.21 -16.42
C CYS A 139 -9.95 3.36 -17.64
N VAL A 140 -9.61 2.66 -18.73
CA VAL A 140 -10.47 2.51 -19.91
C VAL A 140 -11.76 1.75 -19.56
N PRO A 141 -12.85 1.91 -20.30
CA PRO A 141 -14.02 1.02 -20.21
C PRO A 141 -13.59 -0.44 -20.42
N GLY A 142 -13.92 -1.33 -19.47
CA GLY A 142 -13.46 -2.72 -19.45
C GLY A 142 -12.10 -2.94 -18.79
N GLY A 143 -11.38 -1.88 -18.42
CA GLY A 143 -10.15 -1.95 -17.64
C GLY A 143 -10.39 -2.43 -16.21
N THR A 144 -9.34 -2.85 -15.52
CA THR A 144 -9.42 -3.49 -14.20
C THR A 144 -8.93 -2.55 -13.09
N ILE A 145 -9.70 -2.42 -12.02
CA ILE A 145 -9.29 -1.80 -10.76
C ILE A 145 -8.81 -2.91 -9.82
N VAL A 146 -7.63 -2.72 -9.24
CA VAL A 146 -7.01 -3.70 -8.32
C VAL A 146 -6.56 -2.97 -7.05
N ILE A 147 -6.97 -3.46 -5.89
CA ILE A 147 -6.62 -2.87 -4.60
C ILE A 147 -6.15 -3.97 -3.65
N GLU A 148 -5.02 -3.73 -2.99
CA GLU A 148 -4.58 -4.50 -1.83
C GLU A 148 -4.52 -3.55 -0.62
N ASP A 149 -5.24 -3.88 0.47
CA ASP A 149 -5.13 -3.06 1.67
C ASP A 149 -5.29 -3.89 2.95
N THR A 150 -5.03 -3.26 4.08
CA THR A 150 -4.81 -3.91 5.37
C THR A 150 -6.04 -3.93 6.26
N ASP A 151 -6.12 -4.99 7.05
CA ASP A 151 -6.96 -5.13 8.24
C ASP A 151 -6.05 -5.47 9.44
N PHE A 152 -5.63 -4.44 10.16
CA PHE A 152 -4.74 -4.56 11.31
C PHE A 152 -5.38 -5.31 12.48
N ALA A 153 -6.71 -5.28 12.61
CA ALA A 153 -7.43 -6.03 13.63
C ALA A 153 -7.22 -7.55 13.51
N GLY A 154 -6.83 -8.02 12.31
CA GLY A 154 -6.52 -9.43 12.07
C GLY A 154 -5.09 -9.85 12.41
N SER A 155 -4.21 -8.93 12.81
CA SER A 155 -2.80 -9.23 13.14
C SER A 155 -2.68 -10.11 14.39
N PHE A 156 -1.71 -11.02 14.41
CA PHE A 156 -1.44 -11.86 15.58
C PHE A 156 0.05 -12.15 15.78
N CYS A 157 0.40 -12.48 17.02
CA CYS A 157 1.66 -13.07 17.42
C CYS A 157 1.38 -14.27 18.33
N TYR A 158 2.01 -15.40 18.08
CA TYR A 158 1.92 -16.58 18.94
C TYR A 158 3.31 -17.06 19.36
N PRO A 159 3.57 -17.33 20.65
CA PRO A 159 2.71 -17.01 21.79
C PRO A 159 2.39 -15.52 21.86
N THR A 160 1.32 -15.16 22.55
CA THR A 160 0.89 -13.77 22.73
C THR A 160 2.03 -12.89 23.23
N CYS A 161 2.28 -11.79 22.52
CA CYS A 161 3.32 -10.81 22.83
C CYS A 161 2.68 -9.44 23.08
N ALA A 162 2.63 -9.01 24.34
CA ALA A 162 2.04 -7.73 24.72
C ALA A 162 2.65 -6.52 23.99
N ALA A 163 3.95 -6.59 23.63
CA ALA A 163 4.59 -5.53 22.85
C ALA A 163 4.09 -5.50 21.40
N TYR A 164 3.75 -6.66 20.82
CA TYR A 164 3.15 -6.74 19.49
C TYR A 164 1.72 -6.21 19.49
N GLU A 165 0.92 -6.55 20.50
CA GLU A 165 -0.43 -6.00 20.69
C GLU A 165 -0.39 -4.49 20.84
N ARG A 166 0.51 -3.98 21.72
CA ARG A 166 0.66 -2.54 21.94
C ARG A 166 1.13 -1.79 20.69
N TYR A 167 2.04 -2.38 19.91
CA TYR A 167 2.43 -1.83 18.60
C TYR A 167 1.22 -1.71 17.67
N ASN A 168 0.38 -2.76 17.59
CA ASN A 168 -0.81 -2.75 16.74
C ASN A 168 -1.82 -1.68 17.16
N GLU A 169 -2.04 -1.52 18.47
CA GLU A 169 -2.90 -0.45 19.01
C GLU A 169 -2.39 0.93 18.61
N LEU A 170 -1.10 1.20 18.88
CA LEU A 170 -0.46 2.48 18.58
C LEU A 170 -0.49 2.81 17.08
N TYR A 171 -0.23 1.82 16.22
CA TYR A 171 -0.31 2.00 14.77
C TYR A 171 -1.72 2.39 14.33
N GLN A 172 -2.72 1.65 14.81
CA GLN A 172 -4.12 1.91 14.46
C GLN A 172 -4.57 3.28 14.96
N GLU A 173 -4.24 3.65 16.20
CA GLU A 173 -4.56 4.95 16.75
C GLU A 173 -3.91 6.09 15.96
N LEU A 174 -2.63 5.96 15.59
CA LEU A 174 -1.92 6.97 14.80
C LEU A 174 -2.57 7.16 13.42
N VAL A 175 -2.91 6.06 12.72
CA VAL A 175 -3.56 6.14 11.41
C VAL A 175 -4.94 6.81 11.52
N GLN A 176 -5.74 6.43 12.53
CA GLN A 176 -7.07 7.01 12.77
C GLN A 176 -7.00 8.51 13.11
N ARG A 177 -6.06 8.95 13.94
CA ARG A 177 -5.85 10.39 14.25
C ARG A 177 -5.52 11.20 12.99
N ARG A 178 -4.88 10.58 12.01
CA ARG A 178 -4.56 11.20 10.71
C ARG A 178 -5.68 11.11 9.68
N GLY A 179 -6.83 10.61 10.10
CA GLY A 179 -8.04 10.50 9.27
C GLY A 179 -8.09 9.25 8.39
N GLY A 180 -7.12 8.33 8.51
CA GLY A 180 -7.12 7.05 7.82
C GLY A 180 -7.95 5.98 8.53
N ASP A 181 -8.08 4.82 7.88
CA ASP A 181 -8.74 3.64 8.42
C ASP A 181 -7.83 2.40 8.30
N PRO A 182 -7.09 2.02 9.37
CA PRO A 182 -6.16 0.90 9.32
C PRO A 182 -6.85 -0.46 9.08
N ASN A 183 -8.18 -0.48 9.15
CA ASN A 183 -9.03 -1.65 8.93
C ASN A 183 -10.01 -1.41 7.77
N ILE A 184 -9.60 -0.70 6.74
CA ILE A 184 -10.42 -0.42 5.55
C ILE A 184 -10.69 -1.67 4.72
N ALA A 185 -9.78 -2.63 4.74
CA ALA A 185 -9.75 -3.75 3.80
C ALA A 185 -11.06 -4.55 3.74
N PRO A 186 -11.70 -4.96 4.84
CA PRO A 186 -13.00 -5.65 4.79
C PRO A 186 -14.13 -4.80 4.19
N LYS A 187 -13.96 -3.48 4.15
CA LYS A 187 -14.95 -2.53 3.63
C LYS A 187 -14.82 -2.31 2.12
N LEU A 188 -13.66 -2.65 1.51
CA LEU A 188 -13.35 -2.41 0.10
C LEU A 188 -14.41 -2.90 -0.87
N PRO A 189 -15.01 -4.12 -0.74
CA PRO A 189 -16.06 -4.55 -1.64
C PRO A 189 -17.31 -3.64 -1.62
N ALA A 190 -17.61 -3.03 -0.46
CA ALA A 190 -18.71 -2.07 -0.34
C ALA A 190 -18.32 -0.69 -0.91
N VAL A 191 -17.08 -0.26 -0.69
CA VAL A 191 -16.53 0.99 -1.25
C VAL A 191 -16.57 0.93 -2.77
N LEU A 192 -16.08 -0.15 -3.39
CA LEU A 192 -16.12 -0.35 -4.84
C LEU A 192 -17.56 -0.33 -5.40
N ARG A 193 -18.51 -1.00 -4.72
CA ARG A 193 -19.92 -0.97 -5.15
C ARG A 193 -20.52 0.43 -5.10
N ARG A 194 -20.19 1.24 -4.08
CA ARG A 194 -20.64 2.65 -4.02
C ARG A 194 -20.06 3.50 -5.17
N ALA A 195 -18.84 3.18 -5.60
CA ALA A 195 -18.23 3.80 -6.78
C ALA A 195 -18.79 3.28 -8.13
N GLY A 196 -19.86 2.47 -8.11
CA GLY A 196 -20.49 1.93 -9.31
C GLY A 196 -19.85 0.64 -9.84
N ILE A 197 -18.76 0.16 -9.23
CA ILE A 197 -18.04 -1.02 -9.65
C ILE A 197 -18.79 -2.28 -9.17
N GLN A 198 -19.10 -3.18 -10.10
CA GLN A 198 -19.82 -4.45 -9.83
C GLN A 198 -18.95 -5.66 -10.20
N GLY A 199 -19.36 -6.85 -9.75
CA GLY A 199 -18.59 -8.08 -10.02
C GLY A 199 -17.25 -8.08 -9.29
N VAL A 200 -17.22 -7.52 -8.08
CA VAL A 200 -16.02 -7.46 -7.25
C VAL A 200 -15.60 -8.86 -6.83
N GLU A 201 -14.38 -9.23 -7.17
CA GLU A 201 -13.72 -10.43 -6.70
C GLU A 201 -12.85 -10.13 -5.49
N LEU A 202 -12.66 -11.13 -4.63
CA LEU A 202 -11.97 -11.00 -3.35
C LEU A 202 -11.09 -12.21 -3.10
N ASN A 203 -9.86 -11.95 -2.65
CA ASN A 203 -8.97 -12.90 -2.01
C ASN A 203 -8.46 -12.31 -0.69
N VAL A 204 -8.22 -13.14 0.30
CA VAL A 204 -7.64 -12.72 1.58
C VAL A 204 -6.39 -13.51 1.84
N ILE A 205 -5.32 -12.80 2.11
CA ILE A 205 -4.03 -13.39 2.49
C ILE A 205 -3.58 -12.85 3.83
N GLN A 206 -2.81 -13.65 4.54
CA GLN A 206 -2.17 -13.23 5.79
C GLN A 206 -0.78 -13.86 5.89
N PRO A 207 0.27 -13.16 5.41
CA PRO A 207 1.62 -13.64 5.59
C PRO A 207 1.96 -13.79 7.08
N ALA A 208 2.43 -14.97 7.46
CA ALA A 208 2.88 -15.27 8.81
C ALA A 208 4.24 -15.98 8.76
N HIS A 209 5.11 -15.66 9.70
CA HIS A 209 6.51 -16.05 9.64
C HIS A 209 6.95 -16.70 10.96
N ILE A 210 7.55 -17.89 10.86
CA ILE A 210 8.23 -18.58 11.95
C ILE A 210 9.73 -18.28 11.95
N HIS A 211 10.28 -17.84 10.82
CA HIS A 211 11.69 -17.46 10.64
C HIS A 211 11.80 -16.39 9.52
N GLY A 212 13.00 -15.82 9.38
CA GLY A 212 13.33 -14.88 8.31
C GLY A 212 12.92 -13.43 8.59
N GLU A 213 13.20 -12.59 7.60
CA GLU A 213 13.08 -11.13 7.71
C GLU A 213 11.62 -10.64 7.93
N GLY A 214 10.62 -11.41 7.49
CA GLY A 214 9.22 -11.03 7.67
C GLY A 214 8.81 -10.81 9.14
N LYS A 215 9.47 -11.50 10.07
CA LYS A 215 9.27 -11.29 11.53
C LYS A 215 9.70 -9.89 12.00
N LEU A 216 10.59 -9.21 11.28
CA LEU A 216 11.09 -7.88 11.62
C LEU A 216 10.12 -6.75 11.24
N MET A 217 9.05 -7.04 10.49
CA MET A 217 8.17 -6.01 9.95
C MET A 217 7.55 -5.12 11.03
N ALA A 218 7.09 -5.70 12.14
CA ALA A 218 6.51 -4.95 13.26
C ALA A 218 7.54 -3.99 13.89
N ALA A 219 8.77 -4.46 14.17
CA ALA A 219 9.83 -3.64 14.75
C ALA A 219 10.25 -2.52 13.79
N LEU A 220 10.41 -2.81 12.50
CA LEU A 220 10.74 -1.80 11.50
C LEU A 220 9.63 -0.75 11.35
N THR A 221 8.38 -1.16 11.39
CA THR A 221 7.25 -0.23 11.31
C THR A 221 7.17 0.62 12.58
N MET A 222 7.28 0.02 13.77
CA MET A 222 7.31 0.73 15.05
C MET A 222 8.40 1.79 15.06
N SER A 223 9.63 1.44 14.63
CA SER A 223 10.74 2.40 14.51
C SER A 223 10.43 3.57 13.57
N ARG A 224 9.64 3.36 12.51
CA ARG A 224 9.30 4.43 11.54
C ARG A 224 8.21 5.37 12.03
N ILE A 225 7.32 4.90 12.90
CA ILE A 225 6.23 5.70 13.44
C ILE A 225 6.56 6.31 14.81
N SER A 226 7.68 5.93 15.43
CA SER A 226 8.04 6.33 16.80
C SER A 226 8.04 7.84 17.01
N ASP A 227 8.68 8.61 16.13
CA ASP A 227 8.73 10.07 16.23
C ASP A 227 7.33 10.69 16.18
N ALA A 228 6.47 10.17 15.31
CA ALA A 228 5.09 10.61 15.19
C ALA A 228 4.28 10.28 16.46
N LEU A 229 4.42 9.07 16.97
CA LEU A 229 3.76 8.64 18.21
C LEU A 229 4.17 9.50 19.42
N ILE A 230 5.47 9.80 19.54
CA ILE A 230 6.00 10.64 20.60
C ILE A 230 5.50 12.08 20.45
N SER A 231 5.60 12.64 19.25
CA SER A 231 5.18 14.03 18.99
C SER A 231 3.67 14.25 19.18
N GLU A 232 2.86 13.23 18.97
CA GLU A 232 1.41 13.24 19.19
C GLU A 232 1.02 12.83 20.63
N GLY A 233 2.00 12.57 21.50
CA GLY A 233 1.78 12.23 22.91
C GLY A 233 1.13 10.87 23.15
N LEU A 234 1.21 9.94 22.20
CA LEU A 234 0.64 8.59 22.29
C LEU A 234 1.51 7.63 23.08
N VAL A 235 2.80 7.90 23.12
CA VAL A 235 3.80 7.04 23.76
C VAL A 235 5.02 7.86 24.19
N SER A 236 5.71 7.44 25.26
CA SER A 236 7.00 8.02 25.66
C SER A 236 8.17 7.36 24.92
N GLU A 237 9.33 8.05 24.84
CA GLU A 237 10.56 7.44 24.29
C GLU A 237 10.93 6.14 25.01
N GLY A 238 10.80 6.10 26.34
CA GLY A 238 11.09 4.91 27.13
C GLY A 238 10.19 3.73 26.76
N GLU A 239 8.89 3.98 26.54
CA GLU A 239 7.95 2.93 26.09
C GLU A 239 8.28 2.45 24.67
N VAL A 240 8.63 3.35 23.74
CA VAL A 240 9.09 3.01 22.39
C VAL A 240 10.27 2.04 22.45
N GLN A 241 11.30 2.34 23.25
CA GLN A 241 12.48 1.49 23.38
C GLN A 241 12.13 0.11 23.97
N GLN A 242 11.24 0.06 24.95
CA GLN A 242 10.76 -1.22 25.51
C GLN A 242 10.00 -2.06 24.47
N ILE A 243 9.11 -1.43 23.70
CA ILE A 243 8.37 -2.11 22.63
C ILE A 243 9.34 -2.64 21.57
N LEU A 244 10.26 -1.82 21.07
CA LEU A 244 11.25 -2.21 20.06
C LEU A 244 12.14 -3.38 20.54
N THR A 245 12.61 -3.33 21.79
CA THR A 245 13.42 -4.41 22.39
C THR A 245 12.65 -5.73 22.39
N LYS A 246 11.39 -5.71 22.83
CA LYS A 246 10.55 -6.91 22.92
C LYS A 246 10.13 -7.42 21.54
N LEU A 247 9.85 -6.55 20.58
CA LEU A 247 9.54 -6.93 19.19
C LEU A 247 10.75 -7.60 18.52
N ASN A 248 11.96 -7.06 18.71
CA ASN A 248 13.19 -7.66 18.19
C ASN A 248 13.48 -9.00 18.85
N HIS A 249 13.23 -9.14 20.15
CA HIS A 249 13.36 -10.43 20.84
C HIS A 249 12.38 -11.46 20.27
N ALA A 250 11.09 -11.11 20.14
CA ALA A 250 10.09 -11.99 19.54
C ALA A 250 10.45 -12.35 18.09
N ALA A 251 11.01 -11.42 17.32
CA ALA A 251 11.46 -11.72 15.96
C ALA A 251 12.63 -12.70 15.89
N ALA A 252 13.52 -12.68 16.88
CA ALA A 252 14.66 -13.59 16.98
C ALA A 252 14.31 -14.98 17.56
N ASP A 253 13.21 -15.07 18.30
CA ASP A 253 12.76 -16.30 18.94
C ASP A 253 12.16 -17.28 17.91
N CYS A 254 12.70 -18.49 17.80
CA CYS A 254 12.23 -19.53 16.86
C CYS A 254 10.87 -20.13 17.24
N GLU A 255 10.42 -19.96 18.50
CA GLU A 255 9.11 -20.45 18.96
C GLU A 255 7.96 -19.48 18.65
N THR A 256 8.27 -18.26 18.17
CA THR A 256 7.22 -17.29 17.85
C THR A 256 6.78 -17.35 16.39
N VAL A 257 5.47 -17.21 16.18
CA VAL A 257 4.86 -16.94 14.88
C VAL A 257 4.38 -15.50 14.86
N ILE A 258 4.85 -14.71 13.92
CA ILE A 258 4.44 -13.30 13.77
C ILE A 258 3.77 -13.13 12.41
N SER A 259 2.52 -12.63 12.40
CA SER A 259 1.82 -12.31 11.16
C SER A 259 2.03 -10.85 10.75
N LEU A 260 1.82 -10.56 9.46
CA LEU A 260 1.41 -9.26 9.00
C LEU A 260 -0.10 -9.09 9.26
N PRO A 261 -0.67 -7.87 9.09
CA PRO A 261 -2.11 -7.69 9.04
C PRO A 261 -2.74 -8.64 8.01
N ARG A 262 -4.03 -8.95 8.17
CA ARG A 262 -4.79 -9.54 7.07
C ARG A 262 -4.81 -8.55 5.91
N ILE A 263 -4.66 -9.04 4.70
CA ILE A 263 -4.64 -8.24 3.49
C ILE A 263 -5.74 -8.73 2.58
N PHE A 264 -6.62 -7.82 2.22
CA PHE A 264 -7.68 -8.07 1.27
C PHE A 264 -7.18 -7.61 -0.10
N GLN A 265 -7.23 -8.50 -1.04
CA GLN A 265 -6.95 -8.31 -2.45
C GLN A 265 -8.29 -8.27 -3.17
N VAL A 266 -8.65 -7.10 -3.69
CA VAL A 266 -9.95 -6.88 -4.35
C VAL A 266 -9.70 -6.39 -5.76
N TRP A 267 -10.44 -6.97 -6.73
CA TRP A 267 -10.34 -6.50 -8.11
C TRP A 267 -11.68 -6.60 -8.81
N SER A 268 -11.86 -5.78 -9.82
CA SER A 268 -13.04 -5.79 -10.67
C SER A 268 -12.80 -5.04 -11.97
N LYS A 269 -13.57 -5.38 -13.00
CA LYS A 269 -13.57 -4.65 -14.27
C LYS A 269 -14.50 -3.45 -14.21
N ARG A 270 -14.03 -2.28 -14.70
CA ARG A 270 -14.86 -1.14 -15.00
C ARG A 270 -15.86 -1.51 -16.10
N ARG A 271 -17.16 -1.23 -15.90
CA ARG A 271 -18.18 -1.52 -16.92
C ARG A 271 -17.99 -0.66 -18.18
N MET A 272 -18.41 -1.20 -19.34
CA MET A 272 -18.39 -0.54 -20.66
C MET A 272 -19.31 0.68 -20.76
N GLY A 273 -20.09 1.04 -19.72
CA GLY A 273 -21.09 2.12 -19.75
C GLY A 273 -21.06 3.09 -18.56
N ASP A 274 -20.16 2.90 -17.61
CA ASP A 274 -20.07 3.79 -16.44
C ASP A 274 -19.36 5.09 -16.81
N ARG A 275 -20.10 6.02 -17.43
CA ARG A 275 -19.70 7.43 -17.44
C ARG A 275 -19.82 7.91 -16.00
N GLY A 276 -18.70 8.38 -15.42
CA GLY A 276 -18.72 9.00 -14.12
C GLY A 276 -19.89 9.99 -14.05
N THR A 277 -20.79 9.77 -13.10
CA THR A 277 -21.86 10.73 -12.81
C THR A 277 -21.19 11.99 -12.33
N SER A 278 -21.01 12.95 -13.26
CA SER A 278 -20.76 14.33 -12.89
C SER A 278 -22.01 14.81 -12.16
N SER A 279 -21.94 14.84 -10.83
CA SER A 279 -22.92 15.56 -10.03
C SER A 279 -22.78 17.06 -10.38
N ASN A 280 -23.80 17.61 -11.02
CA ASN A 280 -24.02 19.04 -11.09
C ASN A 280 -24.26 19.61 -9.69
#